data_950e7b80394f68e2673251446ef56cba
#
_entry.id   950e7b80394f68e2673251446ef56cba
#
_cell.length_a   1.000
_cell.length_b   1.000
_cell.length_c   1.000
_cell.angle_alpha   90.00
_cell.angle_beta   90.00
_cell.angle_gamma   90.00
#
_symmetry.space_group_name_H-M   'P 1'
#
loop_
_entity.id
_entity.type
_entity.pdbx_description
1 polymer ?
#
loop_
_entity_poly.entity_id
_entity_poly.type
_entity_poly.pdbx_seq_one_letter_code
_entity_poly.pdbx_strand_id
1 'polypeptide(L)'
;TRNLSSYFVDFIFKYQGFAFYTDFMGRISSSSPLIKSGENVEQYVLTGMGLNVQASYLFRSNWEIALRNSTIMPDKEVQPYANYRSHNQSTFGVTKYLIDHRLKVQADLSYNYKNEFVDSDYNRWQLRFQIELGF
;
A
#
# COMPACT_ATOMS: atom_id res chain seq x y z
N THR A 1 2.32 10.94 28.89
CA THR A 1 1.41 10.00 28.18
C THR A 1 1.14 10.53 26.79
N ARG A 2 1.35 9.72 25.78
CA ARG A 2 1.08 10.08 24.40
C ARG A 2 -0.16 9.38 23.91
N ASN A 3 -1.08 10.11 23.34
CA ASN A 3 -2.25 9.54 22.71
C ASN A 3 -2.03 9.45 21.20
N LEU A 4 -2.17 8.27 20.66
CA LEU A 4 -2.16 8.00 19.24
C LEU A 4 -3.58 7.72 18.79
N SER A 5 -4.02 8.44 17.79
CA SER A 5 -5.31 8.20 17.15
C SER A 5 -5.07 7.70 15.74
N SER A 6 -5.71 6.59 15.41
CA SER A 6 -5.71 6.04 14.06
C SER A 6 -7.14 5.96 13.55
N TYR A 7 -7.36 6.37 12.33
CA TYR A 7 -8.66 6.28 11.68
C TYR A 7 -8.53 5.56 10.35
N PHE A 8 -9.58 4.83 10.01
CA PHE A 8 -9.64 4.02 8.80
C PHE A 8 -10.99 4.26 8.14
N VAL A 9 -10.96 4.48 6.85
CA VAL A 9 -12.16 4.56 6.02
C VAL A 9 -11.95 3.68 4.81
N ASP A 10 -12.86 2.74 4.56
CA ASP A 10 -12.80 1.85 3.43
C ASP A 10 -14.12 1.86 2.65
N PHE A 11 -14.02 1.61 1.36
CA PHE A 11 -15.14 1.53 0.44
C PHE A 11 -14.94 0.37 -0.52
N ILE A 12 -15.99 -0.43 -0.70
CA ILE A 12 -16.00 -1.57 -1.62
C ILE A 12 -17.21 -1.45 -2.53
N PHE A 13 -16.97 -1.58 -3.82
CA PHE A 13 -18.02 -1.63 -4.83
C PHE A 13 -17.78 -2.83 -5.75
N LYS A 14 -18.81 -3.62 -6.00
CA LYS A 14 -18.76 -4.77 -6.91
C LYS A 14 -19.98 -4.78 -7.83
N TYR A 15 -19.74 -4.97 -9.11
CA TYR A 15 -20.81 -5.04 -10.10
C TYR A 15 -20.36 -5.82 -11.34
N GLN A 16 -21.06 -6.89 -11.68
CA GLN A 16 -20.91 -7.67 -12.93
C GLN A 16 -19.44 -7.96 -13.33
N GLY A 17 -18.66 -8.55 -12.41
CA GLY A 17 -17.26 -8.87 -12.64
C GLY A 17 -16.28 -7.74 -12.37
N PHE A 18 -16.76 -6.51 -12.23
CA PHE A 18 -15.96 -5.38 -11.80
C PHE A 18 -15.94 -5.28 -10.28
N ALA A 19 -14.77 -5.07 -9.70
CA ALA A 19 -14.59 -4.81 -8.29
C ALA A 19 -13.71 -3.58 -8.09
N PHE A 20 -14.15 -2.70 -7.25
CA PHE A 20 -13.39 -1.51 -6.84
C PHE A 20 -13.28 -1.50 -5.31
N TYR A 21 -12.07 -1.27 -4.83
CA TYR A 21 -11.79 -1.18 -3.41
C TYR A 21 -10.88 0.02 -3.17
N THR A 22 -11.19 0.80 -2.17
CA THR A 22 -10.31 1.86 -1.70
C THR A 22 -10.32 1.91 -0.19
N ASP A 23 -9.17 2.11 0.42
CA ASP A 23 -9.04 2.39 1.83
C ASP A 23 -8.16 3.62 2.06
N PHE A 24 -8.50 4.33 3.09
CA PHE A 24 -7.76 5.49 3.56
C PHE A 24 -7.49 5.32 5.05
N MET A 25 -6.25 5.52 5.44
CA MET A 25 -5.85 5.48 6.83
C MET A 25 -5.08 6.74 7.21
N GLY A 26 -5.28 7.18 8.45
CA GLY A 26 -4.50 8.27 9.01
C GLY A 26 -4.14 7.96 10.45
N ARG A 27 -2.97 8.42 10.84
CA ARG A 27 -2.49 8.33 12.21
C ARG A 27 -1.99 9.69 12.67
N ILE A 28 -2.53 10.16 13.77
CA ILE A 28 -2.16 11.42 14.39
C ILE A 28 -1.74 11.19 15.84
N SER A 29 -0.84 12.02 16.31
CA SER A 29 -0.39 12.03 17.71
C SER A 29 -0.85 13.29 18.39
N SER A 30 -1.24 13.20 19.67
CA SER A 30 -1.62 14.37 20.47
C SER A 30 -0.43 15.27 20.85
N SER A 31 0.78 14.76 20.63
CA SER A 31 2.03 15.49 20.87
C SER A 31 2.98 15.21 19.70
N SER A 32 4.15 15.86 19.67
CA SER A 32 5.14 15.60 18.64
C SER A 32 5.36 14.09 18.45
N PRO A 33 5.38 13.57 17.21
CA PRO A 33 5.68 12.16 16.95
C PRO A 33 7.10 11.78 17.30
N LEU A 34 7.96 12.73 17.63
CA LEU A 34 9.35 12.49 17.99
C LEU A 34 9.49 12.27 19.50
N ILE A 35 10.21 11.22 19.88
CA ILE A 35 10.56 10.93 21.27
C ILE A 35 11.97 11.46 21.50
N LYS A 36 12.07 12.51 22.32
CA LYS A 36 13.33 13.19 22.60
C LYS A 36 13.81 12.92 24.01
N SER A 37 15.13 12.78 24.16
CA SER A 37 15.80 12.82 25.44
C SER A 37 16.75 14.04 25.42
N GLY A 38 16.34 15.13 26.12
CA GLY A 38 17.01 16.41 25.98
C GLY A 38 16.82 17.00 24.59
N GLU A 39 17.92 17.32 23.91
CA GLU A 39 17.90 17.82 22.53
C GLU A 39 17.97 16.74 21.47
N ASN A 40 18.26 15.50 21.87
CA ASN A 40 18.41 14.37 20.96
C ASN A 40 17.09 13.62 20.75
N VAL A 41 16.85 13.21 19.51
CA VAL A 41 15.71 12.33 19.16
C VAL A 41 16.15 10.89 19.31
N GLU A 42 15.54 10.16 20.25
CA GLU A 42 15.83 8.74 20.46
C GLU A 42 14.97 7.83 19.59
N GLN A 43 13.72 8.17 19.41
CA GLN A 43 12.75 7.37 18.66
C GLN A 43 11.72 8.29 17.99
N TYR A 44 11.01 7.72 17.04
CA TYR A 44 9.85 8.38 16.43
C TYR A 44 8.68 7.42 16.29
N VAL A 45 7.48 7.98 16.27
CA VAL A 45 6.25 7.25 15.99
C VAL A 45 5.82 7.60 14.57
N LEU A 46 5.61 6.59 13.73
CA LEU A 46 5.18 6.82 12.35
C LEU A 46 3.75 7.36 12.33
N THR A 47 3.63 8.64 12.03
CA THR A 47 2.37 9.33 11.81
C THR A 47 2.28 9.77 10.35
N GLY A 48 1.07 9.97 9.85
CA GLY A 48 0.84 10.37 8.45
C GLY A 48 -0.39 9.74 7.87
N MET A 49 -0.44 9.65 6.56
CA MET A 49 -1.57 9.17 5.79
C MET A 49 -1.18 8.04 4.86
N GLY A 50 -2.12 7.13 4.62
CA GLY A 50 -2.01 6.08 3.61
C GLY A 50 -3.28 5.99 2.80
N LEU A 51 -3.13 5.82 1.49
CA LEU A 51 -4.23 5.59 0.57
C LEU A 51 -3.93 4.36 -0.27
N ASN A 52 -4.88 3.45 -0.36
CA ASN A 52 -4.82 2.29 -1.23
C ASN A 52 -6.06 2.26 -2.11
N VAL A 53 -5.85 2.14 -3.41
CA VAL A 53 -6.91 2.04 -4.40
C VAL A 53 -6.67 0.80 -5.25
N GLN A 54 -7.69 0.00 -5.42
CA GLN A 54 -7.63 -1.22 -6.23
C GLN A 54 -8.87 -1.32 -7.10
N ALA A 55 -8.66 -1.65 -8.36
CA ALA A 55 -9.73 -1.99 -9.29
C ALA A 55 -9.39 -3.30 -9.99
N SER A 56 -10.37 -4.16 -10.15
CA SER A 56 -10.21 -5.43 -10.86
C SER A 56 -11.42 -5.74 -11.71
N TYR A 57 -11.19 -6.53 -12.74
CA TYR A 57 -12.24 -7.03 -13.60
C TYR A 57 -12.04 -8.51 -13.91
N LEU A 58 -13.08 -9.30 -13.63
CA LEU A 58 -13.11 -10.71 -13.92
C LEU A 58 -13.90 -10.96 -15.21
N PHE A 59 -13.21 -11.48 -16.22
CA PHE A 59 -13.81 -11.87 -17.50
C PHE A 59 -14.52 -13.21 -17.38
N ARG A 60 -15.49 -13.45 -18.25
CA ARG A 60 -16.20 -14.76 -18.34
C ARG A 60 -15.27 -15.92 -18.70
N SER A 61 -14.12 -15.65 -19.30
CA SER A 61 -13.09 -16.62 -19.64
C SER A 61 -12.21 -17.04 -18.45
N ASN A 62 -12.57 -16.65 -17.21
CA ASN A 62 -11.82 -16.90 -15.97
C ASN A 62 -10.45 -16.20 -15.91
N TRP A 63 -10.28 -15.13 -16.65
CA TRP A 63 -9.17 -14.21 -16.50
C TRP A 63 -9.60 -13.04 -15.64
N GLU A 64 -8.71 -12.61 -14.77
CA GLU A 64 -8.89 -11.39 -14.00
C GLU A 64 -7.69 -10.47 -14.20
N ILE A 65 -7.98 -9.20 -14.44
CA ILE A 65 -6.95 -8.15 -14.43
C ILE A 65 -7.19 -7.26 -13.20
N ALA A 66 -6.13 -6.83 -12.57
CA ALA A 66 -6.19 -5.98 -11.39
C ALA A 66 -5.15 -4.87 -11.45
N LEU A 67 -5.56 -3.68 -11.03
CA LEU A 67 -4.68 -2.53 -10.84
C LEU A 67 -4.76 -2.12 -9.37
N ARG A 68 -3.62 -1.88 -8.77
CA ARG A 68 -3.51 -1.39 -7.39
C ARG A 68 -2.54 -0.24 -7.34
N ASN A 69 -2.90 0.78 -6.60
CA ASN A 69 -1.98 1.85 -6.23
C ASN A 69 -2.03 2.05 -4.72
N SER A 70 -0.89 2.06 -4.10
CA SER A 70 -0.73 2.31 -2.67
C SER A 70 0.22 3.48 -2.48
N THR A 71 -0.18 4.45 -1.69
CA THR A 71 0.62 5.63 -1.38
C THR A 71 0.68 5.82 0.12
N ILE A 72 1.89 6.04 0.64
CA ILE A 72 2.14 6.35 2.05
C ILE A 72 2.85 7.70 2.13
N MET A 73 2.30 8.61 2.91
CA MET A 73 2.85 9.94 3.14
C MET A 73 3.06 10.15 4.63
N PRO A 74 4.29 10.05 5.15
CA PRO A 74 4.58 10.38 6.54
C PRO A 74 4.41 11.86 6.81
N ASP A 75 4.11 12.23 8.07
CA ASP A 75 4.12 13.61 8.50
C ASP A 75 5.50 14.25 8.34
N LYS A 76 5.52 15.55 8.09
CA LYS A 76 6.77 16.29 7.84
C LYS A 76 7.79 16.13 8.96
N GLU A 77 7.36 16.05 10.21
CA GLU A 77 8.25 15.85 11.36
C GLU A 77 8.91 14.47 11.36
N VAL A 78 8.26 13.47 10.80
CA VAL A 78 8.72 12.08 10.77
C VAL A 78 9.55 11.78 9.51
N GLN A 79 9.34 12.51 8.42
CA GLN A 79 9.99 12.27 7.13
C GLN A 79 11.51 12.10 7.21
N PRO A 80 12.28 12.96 7.91
CA PRO A 80 13.74 12.81 8.00
C PRO A 80 14.16 11.51 8.69
N TYR A 81 13.39 11.04 9.66
CA TYR A 81 13.70 9.83 10.43
C TYR A 81 13.25 8.55 9.74
N ALA A 82 12.12 8.60 9.02
CA ALA A 82 11.67 7.51 8.17
C ALA A 82 12.48 7.39 6.87
N ASN A 83 13.30 8.40 6.57
CA ASN A 83 14.18 8.46 5.41
C ASN A 83 13.46 8.49 4.06
N TYR A 84 12.19 8.89 4.03
CA TYR A 84 11.46 9.12 2.78
C TYR A 84 10.33 10.14 2.98
N ARG A 85 10.00 10.87 1.91
CA ARG A 85 8.89 11.83 1.90
C ARG A 85 7.57 11.17 1.53
N SER A 86 7.62 10.26 0.59
CA SER A 86 6.45 9.49 0.15
C SER A 86 6.90 8.17 -0.45
N HIS A 87 6.06 7.17 -0.34
CA HIS A 87 6.26 5.89 -1.00
C HIS A 87 5.02 5.56 -1.81
N ASN A 88 5.18 5.36 -3.10
CA ASN A 88 4.12 4.97 -4.02
C ASN A 88 4.46 3.62 -4.64
N GLN A 89 3.48 2.73 -4.66
CA GLN A 89 3.58 1.43 -5.32
C GLN A 89 2.39 1.25 -6.25
N SER A 90 2.68 1.05 -7.52
CA SER A 90 1.69 0.69 -8.53
C SER A 90 1.87 -0.76 -8.94
N THR A 91 0.82 -1.54 -8.92
CA THR A 91 0.85 -2.96 -9.27
C THR A 91 -0.19 -3.26 -10.33
N PHE A 92 0.23 -3.96 -11.37
CA PHE A 92 -0.63 -4.57 -12.37
C PHE A 92 -0.57 -6.08 -12.20
N GLY A 93 -1.71 -6.73 -12.05
CA GLY A 93 -1.83 -8.16 -11.86
C GLY A 93 -2.73 -8.80 -12.90
N VAL A 94 -2.36 -10.00 -13.33
CA VAL A 94 -3.17 -10.86 -14.18
C VAL A 94 -3.30 -12.23 -13.51
N THR A 95 -4.53 -12.70 -13.38
CA THR A 95 -4.83 -13.99 -12.76
C THR A 95 -5.64 -14.85 -13.71
N LYS A 96 -5.28 -16.11 -13.82
CA LYS A 96 -6.07 -17.13 -14.50
C LYS A 96 -6.61 -18.11 -13.48
N TYR A 97 -7.92 -18.24 -13.43
CA TYR A 97 -8.58 -19.25 -12.62
C TYR A 97 -8.76 -20.51 -13.43
N LEU A 98 -8.23 -21.61 -12.93
CA LEU A 98 -8.35 -22.94 -13.49
C LEU A 98 -9.15 -23.81 -12.51
N ILE A 99 -9.92 -24.76 -13.00
CA ILE A 99 -10.66 -25.75 -12.18
C ILE A 99 -11.49 -25.07 -11.06
N ASP A 100 -12.57 -24.39 -11.43
CA ASP A 100 -13.57 -23.83 -10.50
C ASP A 100 -12.97 -23.03 -9.32
N HIS A 101 -11.98 -22.19 -9.60
CA HIS A 101 -11.26 -21.39 -8.58
C HIS A 101 -10.37 -22.18 -7.61
N ARG A 102 -10.23 -23.50 -7.81
CA ARG A 102 -9.34 -24.31 -6.98
C ARG A 102 -7.87 -24.17 -7.34
N LEU A 103 -7.59 -23.87 -8.59
CA LEU A 103 -6.24 -23.60 -9.06
C LEU A 103 -6.19 -22.22 -9.68
N LYS A 104 -5.27 -21.40 -9.19
CA LYS A 104 -5.09 -20.04 -9.63
C LYS A 104 -3.62 -19.79 -9.97
N VAL A 105 -3.36 -19.21 -11.14
CA VAL A 105 -2.04 -18.77 -11.56
C VAL A 105 -2.07 -17.25 -11.68
N GLN A 106 -1.16 -16.58 -11.02
CA GLN A 106 -1.12 -15.12 -10.93
C GLN A 106 0.27 -14.61 -11.30
N ALA A 107 0.30 -13.53 -12.06
CA ALA A 107 1.52 -12.78 -12.33
C ALA A 107 1.28 -11.31 -11.99
N ASP A 108 2.16 -10.72 -11.22
CA ASP A 108 2.10 -9.31 -10.81
C ASP A 108 3.36 -8.57 -11.24
N LEU A 109 3.17 -7.37 -11.77
CA LEU A 109 4.24 -6.43 -12.03
C LEU A 109 4.03 -5.19 -11.16
N SER A 110 4.96 -4.91 -10.29
CA SER A 110 4.92 -3.76 -9.39
C SER A 110 6.01 -2.76 -9.71
N TYR A 111 5.66 -1.49 -9.65
CA TYR A 111 6.59 -0.39 -9.73
C TYR A 111 6.56 0.38 -8.41
N ASN A 112 7.71 0.44 -7.76
CA ASN A 112 7.88 1.15 -6.49
C ASN A 112 8.63 2.45 -6.73
N TYR A 113 8.05 3.55 -6.29
CA TYR A 113 8.66 4.86 -6.30
C TYR A 113 8.72 5.39 -4.87
N LYS A 114 9.91 5.73 -4.42
CA LYS A 114 10.14 6.24 -3.07
C LYS A 114 10.93 7.53 -3.16
N ASN A 115 10.33 8.61 -2.70
CA ASN A 115 10.98 9.91 -2.66
C ASN A 115 11.80 10.00 -1.35
N GLU A 116 13.10 9.83 -1.44
CA GLU A 116 14.03 9.81 -0.32
C GLU A 116 14.66 11.19 -0.06
N PHE A 117 15.06 11.43 1.18
CA PHE A 117 15.66 12.70 1.60
C PHE A 117 17.14 12.83 1.26
N VAL A 118 17.87 11.74 1.28
CA VAL A 118 19.35 11.74 1.29
C VAL A 118 19.93 11.41 -0.07
N ASP A 119 19.24 10.59 -0.85
CA ASP A 119 19.70 10.16 -2.16
C ASP A 119 18.67 10.46 -3.23
N SER A 120 19.03 10.21 -4.47
CA SER A 120 18.11 10.24 -5.59
C SER A 120 16.91 9.32 -5.36
N ASP A 121 15.80 9.68 -5.94
CA ASP A 121 14.57 8.91 -5.87
C ASP A 121 14.81 7.42 -6.17
N TYR A 122 14.23 6.57 -5.34
CA TYR A 122 14.37 5.13 -5.48
C TYR A 122 13.25 4.57 -6.33
N ASN A 123 13.61 4.01 -7.48
CA ASN A 123 12.70 3.37 -8.40
C ASN A 123 13.05 1.90 -8.53
N ARG A 124 12.07 1.03 -8.36
CA ARG A 124 12.28 -0.41 -8.46
C ARG A 124 11.10 -1.11 -9.11
N TRP A 125 11.40 -1.95 -10.08
CA TRP A 125 10.46 -2.90 -10.66
C TRP A 125 10.54 -4.24 -9.92
N GLN A 126 9.39 -4.86 -9.72
CA GLN A 126 9.28 -6.18 -9.12
C GLN A 126 8.29 -7.03 -9.91
N LEU A 127 8.73 -8.20 -10.32
CA LEU A 127 7.89 -9.20 -10.96
C LEU A 127 7.69 -10.37 -10.02
N ARG A 128 6.44 -10.80 -9.85
CA ARG A 128 6.09 -11.91 -8.99
C ARG A 128 5.18 -12.87 -9.72
N PHE A 129 5.47 -14.16 -9.60
CA PHE A 129 4.61 -15.26 -10.03
C PHE A 129 4.13 -16.05 -8.82
N GLN A 130 2.87 -16.43 -8.83
CA GLN A 130 2.26 -17.19 -7.76
C GLN A 130 1.33 -18.24 -8.33
N ILE A 131 1.40 -19.45 -7.79
CA ILE A 131 0.45 -20.52 -8.05
C ILE A 131 -0.21 -20.86 -6.73
N GLU A 132 -1.53 -20.87 -6.71
CA GLU A 132 -2.31 -21.16 -5.51
C GLU A 132 -3.24 -22.34 -5.81
N LEU A 133 -3.20 -23.34 -4.94
CA LEU A 133 -4.06 -24.53 -5.01
C LEU A 133 -4.96 -24.55 -3.78
N GLY A 134 -6.27 -24.48 -4.01
CA GLY A 134 -7.29 -24.59 -2.97
C GLY A 134 -7.84 -26.01 -2.87
N PHE A 135 -8.04 -26.47 -1.66
CA PHE A 135 -8.63 -27.79 -1.39
C PHE A 135 -10.03 -27.66 -0.81
#